data_27200d53acd7113fc94624227ef3cc6a
#
_entry.id   27200d53acd7113fc94624227ef3cc6a
#
_cell.length_a   1.000
_cell.length_b   1.000
_cell.length_c   1.000
_cell.angle_alpha   90.00
_cell.angle_beta   90.00
_cell.angle_gamma   90.00
#
_symmetry.space_group_name_H-M   'P 1'
#
loop_
_entity.id
_entity.type
_entity.pdbx_description
1 polymer ?
#
loop_
_entity_poly.entity_id
_entity_poly.type
_entity_poly.pdbx_seq_one_letter_code
_entity_poly.pdbx_strand_id
1 'polypeptide(L)'
;MRCRLLCITSIATMFAACSPVDVPVVDELPQEEPQTPEPEPYYVPKLKIYVENEGVIDSKDEYKNVTVDLVEGYEIVLSAKGRAKGRGNATWGYDKKPYKIKFDQKQSFFGLTANKDWVLLAEYCDKSLMRTAYMCELAQTVGLPYPIHYHHVQLYLNGEYNGMYVLTDQVEKKGGRVDIEDDGFLFENDNYFWQEPLNFMTDRREYWYTFKYPDPEDGEIVAGDENYNFIKGFMN
;
A
#
# COMPACT_ATOMS: atom_id res chain seq x y z
N MET A 1 40.51 -15.34 -18.50
CA MET A 1 39.35 -16.21 -18.34
C MET A 1 38.47 -16.10 -19.54
N ARG A 2 38.09 -17.22 -20.17
CA ARG A 2 37.74 -17.33 -21.59
C ARG A 2 36.29 -16.95 -21.84
N CYS A 3 36.08 -15.95 -22.68
CA CYS A 3 34.82 -15.62 -23.38
C CYS A 3 34.59 -16.66 -24.48
N ARG A 4 33.44 -17.35 -24.46
CA ARG A 4 33.03 -18.25 -25.57
C ARG A 4 32.00 -17.55 -26.43
N LEU A 5 32.47 -17.18 -27.62
CA LEU A 5 31.66 -16.74 -28.75
C LEU A 5 30.93 -17.95 -29.32
N LEU A 6 29.60 -17.92 -29.42
CA LEU A 6 28.83 -18.93 -30.16
C LEU A 6 28.59 -18.42 -31.57
N CYS A 7 29.12 -19.16 -32.50
CA CYS A 7 28.99 -18.95 -33.95
C CYS A 7 27.64 -19.49 -34.42
N ILE A 8 26.84 -18.67 -35.10
CA ILE A 8 25.61 -19.11 -35.77
C ILE A 8 25.98 -19.53 -37.18
N THR A 9 25.89 -20.84 -37.44
CA THR A 9 26.05 -21.38 -38.81
C THR A 9 24.69 -21.45 -39.50
N SER A 10 24.61 -20.85 -40.65
CA SER A 10 23.52 -20.93 -41.62
C SER A 10 23.24 -22.40 -42.01
N ILE A 11 21.98 -22.78 -41.95
CA ILE A 11 21.47 -24.02 -42.61
C ILE A 11 20.72 -23.59 -43.87
N ALA A 12 21.26 -23.95 -44.99
CA ALA A 12 20.66 -23.75 -46.28
C ALA A 12 19.49 -24.71 -46.52
N THR A 13 18.44 -24.17 -47.09
CA THR A 13 17.19 -24.78 -47.49
C THR A 13 17.39 -25.88 -48.54
N MET A 14 16.95 -27.09 -48.28
CA MET A 14 16.61 -28.09 -49.29
C MET A 14 15.10 -28.08 -49.53
N PHE A 15 14.66 -27.56 -50.67
CA PHE A 15 13.29 -27.75 -51.16
C PHE A 15 13.18 -29.14 -51.77
N ALA A 16 12.45 -30.04 -51.10
CA ALA A 16 11.93 -31.26 -51.73
C ALA A 16 10.49 -30.97 -52.21
N ALA A 17 10.28 -31.10 -53.50
CA ALA A 17 8.95 -31.01 -54.11
C ALA A 17 8.14 -32.25 -53.70
N CYS A 18 7.17 -32.08 -52.83
CA CYS A 18 6.12 -33.05 -52.62
C CYS A 18 4.89 -32.69 -53.46
N SER A 19 4.41 -33.63 -54.25
CA SER A 19 3.15 -33.54 -54.99
C SER A 19 1.98 -33.33 -54.03
N PRO A 20 0.94 -32.56 -54.38
CA PRO A 20 -0.21 -32.36 -53.53
C PRO A 20 -0.95 -33.71 -53.37
N VAL A 21 -1.09 -34.14 -52.13
CA VAL A 21 -2.02 -35.20 -51.74
C VAL A 21 -3.37 -34.53 -51.53
N ASP A 22 -4.37 -34.95 -52.30
CA ASP A 22 -5.75 -34.54 -52.06
C ASP A 22 -6.21 -35.07 -50.70
N VAL A 23 -6.20 -34.18 -49.69
CA VAL A 23 -6.80 -34.44 -48.39
C VAL A 23 -8.28 -34.09 -48.51
N PRO A 24 -9.21 -35.00 -48.17
CA PRO A 24 -10.62 -34.64 -48.16
C PRO A 24 -10.85 -33.49 -47.17
N VAL A 25 -11.50 -32.44 -47.62
CA VAL A 25 -11.96 -31.34 -46.77
C VAL A 25 -12.96 -31.93 -45.80
N VAL A 26 -12.55 -32.13 -44.57
CA VAL A 26 -13.49 -32.42 -43.49
C VAL A 26 -14.11 -31.05 -43.14
N ASP A 27 -15.43 -30.93 -43.35
CA ASP A 27 -16.18 -29.78 -42.86
C ASP A 27 -15.91 -29.66 -41.36
N GLU A 28 -15.08 -28.70 -40.97
CA GLU A 28 -14.89 -28.34 -39.56
C GLU A 28 -16.24 -27.86 -39.05
N LEU A 29 -16.83 -28.63 -38.13
CA LEU A 29 -17.94 -28.16 -37.34
C LEU A 29 -17.55 -26.83 -36.69
N PRO A 30 -18.43 -25.82 -36.68
CA PRO A 30 -18.15 -24.56 -36.00
C PRO A 30 -17.74 -24.87 -34.57
N GLN A 31 -16.47 -24.64 -34.22
CA GLN A 31 -16.04 -24.68 -32.84
C GLN A 31 -16.69 -23.46 -32.18
N GLU A 32 -17.68 -23.68 -31.32
CA GLU A 32 -18.13 -22.67 -30.40
C GLU A 32 -16.91 -22.24 -29.60
N GLU A 33 -16.43 -21.02 -29.82
CA GLU A 33 -15.41 -20.39 -28.96
C GLU A 33 -15.93 -20.48 -27.53
N PRO A 34 -15.10 -20.95 -26.57
CA PRO A 34 -15.52 -20.99 -25.18
C PRO A 34 -15.90 -19.57 -24.78
N GLN A 35 -17.17 -19.33 -24.48
CA GLN A 35 -17.68 -18.06 -24.00
C GLN A 35 -16.92 -17.76 -22.72
N THR A 36 -15.98 -16.81 -22.79
CA THR A 36 -15.36 -16.24 -21.59
C THR A 36 -16.50 -15.63 -20.77
N PRO A 37 -16.74 -16.07 -19.53
CA PRO A 37 -17.80 -15.49 -18.72
C PRO A 37 -17.58 -13.98 -18.67
N GLU A 38 -18.64 -13.19 -18.91
CA GLU A 38 -18.57 -11.74 -18.73
C GLU A 38 -18.02 -11.47 -17.32
N PRO A 39 -16.99 -10.59 -17.19
CA PRO A 39 -16.46 -10.28 -15.87
C PRO A 39 -17.58 -9.67 -15.02
N GLU A 40 -17.78 -10.23 -13.84
CA GLU A 40 -18.71 -9.67 -12.86
C GLU A 40 -18.42 -8.19 -12.67
N PRO A 41 -19.44 -7.32 -12.60
CA PRO A 41 -19.24 -5.90 -12.46
C PRO A 41 -18.45 -5.59 -11.18
N TYR A 42 -17.24 -5.07 -11.33
CA TYR A 42 -16.38 -4.71 -10.21
C TYR A 42 -16.86 -3.39 -9.61
N TYR A 43 -17.36 -3.46 -8.38
CA TYR A 43 -17.76 -2.29 -7.60
C TYR A 43 -16.62 -1.83 -6.71
N VAL A 44 -16.14 -0.61 -6.92
CA VAL A 44 -15.20 0.00 -5.98
C VAL A 44 -15.93 0.30 -4.66
N PRO A 45 -15.47 -0.23 -3.53
CA PRO A 45 -16.11 0.00 -2.24
C PRO A 45 -16.17 1.49 -1.88
N LYS A 46 -17.22 1.89 -1.16
CA LYS A 46 -17.37 3.26 -0.67
C LYS A 46 -17.04 3.31 0.82
N LEU A 47 -16.11 4.18 1.18
CA LEU A 47 -15.82 4.51 2.57
C LEU A 47 -16.46 5.85 2.89
N LYS A 48 -17.45 5.84 3.79
CA LYS A 48 -18.17 7.04 4.20
C LYS A 48 -17.73 7.43 5.60
N ILE A 49 -17.25 8.65 5.76
CA ILE A 49 -16.83 9.21 7.04
C ILE A 49 -17.80 10.33 7.39
N TYR A 50 -18.48 10.18 8.51
CA TYR A 50 -19.38 11.18 9.08
C TYR A 50 -18.70 11.79 10.29
N VAL A 51 -18.34 13.07 10.21
CA VAL A 51 -17.73 13.80 11.30
C VAL A 51 -18.82 14.27 12.26
N GLU A 52 -18.58 14.11 13.55
CA GLU A 52 -19.55 14.53 14.57
C GLU A 52 -19.88 16.03 14.41
N ASN A 53 -21.17 16.36 14.53
CA ASN A 53 -21.72 17.70 14.32
C ASN A 53 -21.42 18.30 12.94
N GLU A 54 -21.32 17.46 11.90
CA GLU A 54 -20.97 17.88 10.54
C GLU A 54 -19.65 18.69 10.44
N GLY A 55 -18.75 18.43 11.39
CA GLY A 55 -17.44 19.10 11.45
C GLY A 55 -16.55 18.80 10.24
N VAL A 56 -15.43 19.51 10.16
CA VAL A 56 -14.44 19.34 9.09
C VAL A 56 -13.13 18.78 9.68
N ILE A 57 -12.49 17.87 8.95
CA ILE A 57 -11.15 17.37 9.29
C ILE A 57 -10.13 18.34 8.67
N ASP A 58 -9.72 19.33 9.43
CA ASP A 58 -8.91 20.47 9.01
C ASP A 58 -7.52 20.54 9.67
N SER A 59 -7.20 19.57 10.54
CA SER A 59 -5.93 19.52 11.29
C SER A 59 -5.25 18.17 11.17
N LYS A 60 -3.91 18.16 11.22
CA LYS A 60 -3.07 16.97 11.40
C LYS A 60 -2.89 16.58 12.87
N ASP A 61 -3.08 17.53 13.77
CA ASP A 61 -2.76 17.37 15.19
C ASP A 61 -4.00 16.97 16.00
N GLU A 62 -5.16 17.51 15.61
CA GLU A 62 -6.42 17.26 16.29
C GLU A 62 -7.25 16.17 15.62
N TYR A 63 -7.65 15.18 16.42
CA TYR A 63 -8.63 14.19 16.01
C TYR A 63 -10.05 14.71 16.12
N LYS A 64 -10.87 14.47 15.12
CA LYS A 64 -12.33 14.66 15.15
C LYS A 64 -13.02 13.30 15.33
N ASN A 65 -14.05 13.24 16.18
CA ASN A 65 -14.87 12.03 16.31
C ASN A 65 -15.61 11.75 15.00
N VAL A 66 -15.63 10.49 14.60
CA VAL A 66 -16.26 10.08 13.35
C VAL A 66 -17.01 8.77 13.50
N THR A 67 -18.02 8.58 12.65
CA THR A 67 -18.55 7.26 12.30
C THR A 67 -18.09 6.93 10.89
N VAL A 68 -17.63 5.70 10.69
CA VAL A 68 -17.11 5.23 9.40
C VAL A 68 -17.92 4.04 8.96
N ASP A 69 -18.49 4.13 7.75
CA ASP A 69 -19.20 3.03 7.10
C ASP A 69 -18.42 2.56 5.88
N LEU A 70 -18.20 1.25 5.77
CA LEU A 70 -17.77 0.61 4.52
C LEU A 70 -19.00 0.05 3.81
N VAL A 71 -19.16 0.44 2.56
CA VAL A 71 -20.27 0.00 1.71
C VAL A 71 -19.73 -0.77 0.51
N GLU A 72 -20.14 -2.02 0.38
CA GLU A 72 -19.84 -2.88 -0.77
C GLU A 72 -21.14 -3.11 -1.56
N GLY A 73 -21.10 -2.77 -2.85
CA GLY A 73 -22.33 -2.73 -3.64
C GLY A 73 -23.35 -1.75 -3.06
N TYR A 74 -24.40 -2.27 -2.44
CA TYR A 74 -25.48 -1.51 -1.81
C TYR A 74 -25.58 -1.73 -0.30
N GLU A 75 -24.76 -2.60 0.27
CA GLU A 75 -24.82 -3.00 1.68
C GLU A 75 -23.73 -2.33 2.51
N ILE A 76 -24.09 -1.92 3.73
CA ILE A 76 -23.11 -1.48 4.73
C ILE A 76 -22.55 -2.76 5.38
N VAL A 77 -21.31 -3.10 5.05
CA VAL A 77 -20.64 -4.30 5.57
C VAL A 77 -19.88 -4.03 6.87
N LEU A 78 -19.59 -2.75 7.16
CA LEU A 78 -18.99 -2.32 8.41
C LEU A 78 -19.51 -0.94 8.77
N SER A 79 -19.84 -0.74 10.06
CA SER A 79 -20.11 0.58 10.63
C SER A 79 -19.46 0.67 12.00
N ALA A 80 -18.54 1.63 12.18
CA ALA A 80 -17.74 1.73 13.39
C ALA A 80 -17.44 3.18 13.79
N LYS A 81 -17.33 3.40 15.10
CA LYS A 81 -16.91 4.68 15.67
C LYS A 81 -15.39 4.75 15.81
N GLY A 82 -14.88 5.96 15.72
CA GLY A 82 -13.47 6.25 15.89
C GLY A 82 -13.20 7.74 15.80
N ARG A 83 -11.96 8.04 15.46
CA ARG A 83 -11.48 9.40 15.29
C ARG A 83 -10.70 9.50 13.99
N ALA A 84 -10.77 10.64 13.31
CA ALA A 84 -10.00 10.89 12.11
C ALA A 84 -9.29 12.24 12.19
N LYS A 85 -8.12 12.33 11.56
CA LYS A 85 -7.36 13.56 11.39
C LYS A 85 -6.64 13.59 10.05
N GLY A 86 -6.16 14.75 9.66
CA GLY A 86 -5.25 14.88 8.54
C GLY A 86 -3.93 14.14 8.77
N ARG A 87 -3.21 13.83 7.69
CA ARG A 87 -1.87 13.25 7.76
C ARG A 87 -0.97 13.73 6.61
N GLY A 88 0.29 13.33 6.70
CA GLY A 88 1.31 13.64 5.70
C GLY A 88 1.94 15.02 5.92
N ASN A 89 3.09 15.22 5.29
CA ASN A 89 3.85 16.48 5.36
C ASN A 89 3.51 17.34 4.13
N ALA A 90 4.25 17.23 3.02
CA ALA A 90 3.95 17.94 1.79
C ALA A 90 2.55 17.62 1.24
N THR A 91 2.09 16.38 1.38
CA THR A 91 0.78 15.93 0.86
C THR A 91 -0.42 16.59 1.55
N TRP A 92 -0.26 17.03 2.79
CA TRP A 92 -1.29 17.80 3.49
C TRP A 92 -1.49 19.20 2.88
N GLY A 93 -0.50 19.72 2.18
CA GLY A 93 -0.57 21.01 1.46
C GLY A 93 -1.40 20.97 0.17
N TYR A 94 -1.72 19.79 -0.37
CA TYR A 94 -2.48 19.66 -1.60
C TYR A 94 -4.00 19.84 -1.38
N ASP A 95 -4.76 20.09 -2.45
CA ASP A 95 -6.21 20.26 -2.38
C ASP A 95 -6.92 19.00 -1.89
N LYS A 96 -6.52 17.84 -2.39
CA LYS A 96 -7.03 16.55 -1.94
C LYS A 96 -6.20 16.04 -0.77
N LYS A 97 -6.78 15.98 0.42
CA LYS A 97 -6.11 15.71 1.69
C LYS A 97 -6.04 14.21 2.01
N PRO A 98 -4.90 13.69 2.49
CA PRO A 98 -4.84 12.35 3.07
C PRO A 98 -5.29 12.36 4.53
N TYR A 99 -5.81 11.22 5.01
CA TYR A 99 -6.37 11.08 6.35
C TYR A 99 -5.79 9.87 7.10
N LYS A 100 -5.80 9.96 8.43
CA LYS A 100 -5.60 8.85 9.35
C LYS A 100 -6.88 8.61 10.13
N ILE A 101 -7.30 7.34 10.22
CA ILE A 101 -8.44 6.91 11.02
C ILE A 101 -7.91 6.07 12.17
N LYS A 102 -8.42 6.30 13.38
CA LYS A 102 -8.17 5.49 14.56
C LYS A 102 -9.49 5.07 15.17
N PHE A 103 -9.85 3.80 15.01
CA PHE A 103 -11.10 3.25 15.54
C PHE A 103 -11.03 3.02 17.05
N ASP A 104 -12.18 3.09 17.73
CA ASP A 104 -12.30 2.79 19.15
C ASP A 104 -12.04 1.30 19.41
N GLN A 105 -12.52 0.44 18.51
CA GLN A 105 -12.29 -0.99 18.51
C GLN A 105 -11.56 -1.40 17.22
N LYS A 106 -10.79 -2.50 17.25
CA LYS A 106 -10.12 -3.03 16.07
C LYS A 106 -11.15 -3.35 14.97
N GLN A 107 -10.90 -2.89 13.75
CA GLN A 107 -11.72 -3.17 12.57
C GLN A 107 -10.89 -3.91 11.52
N SER A 108 -11.53 -4.84 10.82
CA SER A 108 -10.96 -5.54 9.66
C SER A 108 -11.57 -4.96 8.40
N PHE A 109 -10.73 -4.60 7.46
CA PHE A 109 -11.14 -4.22 6.12
C PHE A 109 -10.68 -5.29 5.13
N PHE A 110 -11.59 -5.73 4.26
CA PHE A 110 -11.30 -6.67 3.16
C PHE A 110 -10.58 -7.95 3.61
N GLY A 111 -10.90 -8.47 4.79
CA GLY A 111 -10.29 -9.69 5.33
C GLY A 111 -8.90 -9.50 5.94
N LEU A 112 -8.35 -8.29 5.97
CA LEU A 112 -7.07 -7.99 6.60
C LEU A 112 -7.14 -8.10 8.12
N THR A 113 -5.99 -8.28 8.77
CA THR A 113 -5.90 -8.36 10.23
C THR A 113 -6.50 -7.13 10.88
N ALA A 114 -7.43 -7.37 11.83
CA ALA A 114 -8.15 -6.29 12.51
C ALA A 114 -7.22 -5.37 13.29
N ASN A 115 -7.28 -4.09 13.01
CA ASN A 115 -6.48 -3.05 13.65
C ASN A 115 -7.29 -1.79 13.92
N LYS A 116 -6.76 -0.91 14.79
CA LYS A 116 -7.41 0.38 15.08
C LYS A 116 -7.01 1.48 14.08
N ASP A 117 -5.75 1.47 13.63
CA ASP A 117 -5.16 2.54 12.84
C ASP A 117 -5.15 2.21 11.35
N TRP A 118 -5.76 3.06 10.54
CA TRP A 118 -5.85 2.94 9.08
C TRP A 118 -5.54 4.25 8.40
N VAL A 119 -5.03 4.18 7.17
CA VAL A 119 -4.57 5.33 6.42
C VAL A 119 -5.30 5.44 5.10
N LEU A 120 -5.72 6.65 4.74
CA LEU A 120 -6.27 7.03 3.45
C LEU A 120 -5.27 7.91 2.71
N LEU A 121 -4.61 7.33 1.70
CA LEU A 121 -3.72 8.06 0.82
C LEU A 121 -4.52 8.75 -0.27
N ALA A 122 -4.32 10.05 -0.43
CA ALA A 122 -5.06 10.85 -1.41
C ALA A 122 -4.58 10.64 -2.85
N GLU A 123 -3.32 10.19 -3.04
CA GLU A 123 -2.69 10.00 -4.36
C GLU A 123 -2.83 11.21 -5.29
N TYR A 124 -2.75 12.43 -4.74
CA TYR A 124 -3.00 13.66 -5.48
C TYR A 124 -2.06 13.85 -6.66
N CYS A 125 -0.79 13.48 -6.50
CA CYS A 125 0.25 13.59 -7.53
C CYS A 125 0.25 12.42 -8.51
N ASP A 126 -0.44 11.32 -8.20
CA ASP A 126 -0.57 10.16 -9.08
C ASP A 126 -1.99 10.03 -9.63
N LYS A 127 -2.21 10.63 -10.81
CA LYS A 127 -3.53 10.60 -11.46
C LYS A 127 -3.95 9.21 -11.93
N SER A 128 -3.02 8.27 -12.02
CA SER A 128 -3.32 6.87 -12.36
C SER A 128 -3.82 6.07 -11.16
N LEU A 129 -3.51 6.51 -9.92
CA LEU A 129 -3.74 5.79 -8.65
C LEU A 129 -3.04 4.42 -8.59
N MET A 130 -2.05 4.18 -9.46
CA MET A 130 -1.43 2.86 -9.64
C MET A 130 -0.08 2.71 -8.97
N ARG A 131 0.65 3.80 -8.70
CA ARG A 131 2.04 3.71 -8.22
C ARG A 131 2.14 3.01 -6.86
N THR A 132 1.36 3.46 -5.89
CA THR A 132 1.30 2.84 -4.56
C THR A 132 0.80 1.40 -4.66
N ALA A 133 -0.29 1.17 -5.40
CA ALA A 133 -0.85 -0.14 -5.63
C ALA A 133 0.18 -1.11 -6.23
N TYR A 134 0.86 -0.68 -7.31
CA TYR A 134 1.88 -1.48 -7.97
C TYR A 134 3.04 -1.84 -7.03
N MET A 135 3.51 -0.88 -6.20
CA MET A 135 4.60 -1.14 -5.26
C MET A 135 4.17 -2.10 -4.13
N CYS A 136 2.94 -2.00 -3.66
CA CYS A 136 2.40 -2.94 -2.67
C CYS A 136 2.29 -4.37 -3.26
N GLU A 137 1.77 -4.51 -4.48
CA GLU A 137 1.71 -5.79 -5.19
C GLU A 137 3.10 -6.38 -5.44
N LEU A 138 4.04 -5.53 -5.88
CA LEU A 138 5.42 -5.96 -6.09
C LEU A 138 6.04 -6.47 -4.80
N ALA A 139 5.86 -5.74 -3.69
CA ALA A 139 6.38 -6.13 -2.38
C ALA A 139 5.86 -7.51 -1.95
N GLN A 140 4.56 -7.78 -2.15
CA GLN A 140 3.96 -9.09 -1.90
C GLN A 140 4.51 -10.17 -2.83
N THR A 141 4.59 -9.88 -4.13
CA THR A 141 5.05 -10.82 -5.17
C THR A 141 6.50 -11.26 -4.95
N VAL A 142 7.38 -10.35 -4.56
CA VAL A 142 8.79 -10.68 -4.26
C VAL A 142 9.01 -11.24 -2.87
N GLY A 143 7.95 -11.40 -2.07
CA GLY A 143 8.00 -11.98 -0.74
C GLY A 143 8.71 -11.11 0.29
N LEU A 144 8.57 -9.77 0.20
CA LEU A 144 9.08 -8.91 1.26
C LEU A 144 8.37 -9.24 2.59
N PRO A 145 9.09 -9.30 3.71
CA PRO A 145 8.44 -9.39 5.00
C PRO A 145 7.58 -8.15 5.25
N TYR A 146 6.40 -8.35 5.84
CA TYR A 146 5.50 -7.27 6.24
C TYR A 146 5.11 -6.30 5.10
N PRO A 147 4.65 -6.79 3.94
CA PRO A 147 4.22 -5.92 2.86
C PRO A 147 3.00 -5.10 3.28
N ILE A 148 2.90 -3.87 2.83
CA ILE A 148 1.74 -3.03 3.06
C ILE A 148 0.59 -3.55 2.20
N HIS A 149 -0.60 -3.70 2.79
CA HIS A 149 -1.83 -4.02 2.09
C HIS A 149 -2.56 -2.75 1.68
N TYR A 150 -3.28 -2.83 0.57
CA TYR A 150 -4.00 -1.68 0.05
C TYR A 150 -5.33 -2.08 -0.59
N HIS A 151 -6.28 -1.14 -0.60
CA HIS A 151 -7.52 -1.25 -1.36
C HIS A 151 -7.92 0.13 -1.88
N HIS A 152 -8.39 0.19 -3.12
CA HIS A 152 -9.00 1.40 -3.65
C HIS A 152 -10.40 1.56 -3.08
N VAL A 153 -10.73 2.76 -2.61
CA VAL A 153 -12.04 3.11 -2.08
C VAL A 153 -12.50 4.47 -2.60
N GLN A 154 -13.79 4.62 -2.77
CA GLN A 154 -14.44 5.92 -2.98
C GLN A 154 -14.68 6.57 -1.63
N LEU A 155 -14.02 7.69 -1.34
CA LEU A 155 -14.22 8.40 -0.09
C LEU A 155 -15.40 9.37 -0.18
N TYR A 156 -16.27 9.31 0.82
CA TYR A 156 -17.32 10.29 1.07
C TYR A 156 -17.10 10.91 2.45
N LEU A 157 -17.11 12.25 2.52
CA LEU A 157 -17.05 13.01 3.79
C LEU A 157 -18.37 13.71 4.01
N ASN A 158 -19.03 13.44 5.12
CA ASN A 158 -20.36 13.99 5.46
C ASN A 158 -21.38 13.85 4.31
N GLY A 159 -21.31 12.74 3.57
CA GLY A 159 -22.19 12.45 2.44
C GLY A 159 -21.69 12.97 1.09
N GLU A 160 -20.70 13.84 1.03
CA GLU A 160 -20.15 14.38 -0.21
C GLU A 160 -19.00 13.54 -0.75
N TYR A 161 -18.97 13.30 -2.05
CA TYR A 161 -17.91 12.56 -2.72
C TYR A 161 -16.59 13.34 -2.74
N ASN A 162 -15.56 12.76 -2.14
CA ASN A 162 -14.23 13.37 -2.00
C ASN A 162 -13.17 12.76 -2.94
N GLY A 163 -13.55 11.82 -3.79
CA GLY A 163 -12.66 11.19 -4.77
C GLY A 163 -12.26 9.76 -4.42
N MET A 164 -11.40 9.21 -5.27
CA MET A 164 -10.79 7.88 -5.07
C MET A 164 -9.60 7.99 -4.13
N TYR A 165 -9.52 7.08 -3.17
CA TYR A 165 -8.43 6.97 -2.20
C TYR A 165 -7.85 5.57 -2.19
N VAL A 166 -6.64 5.44 -1.68
CA VAL A 166 -6.04 4.15 -1.35
C VAL A 166 -6.08 3.98 0.16
N LEU A 167 -6.89 3.03 0.63
CA LEU A 167 -6.91 2.61 2.04
C LEU A 167 -5.75 1.65 2.26
N THR A 168 -4.91 1.94 3.25
CA THR A 168 -3.72 1.14 3.55
C THR A 168 -3.56 0.88 5.04
N ASP A 169 -2.70 -0.07 5.33
CA ASP A 169 -2.15 -0.27 6.65
C ASP A 169 -1.40 0.97 7.16
N GLN A 170 -1.48 1.23 8.47
CA GLN A 170 -0.50 2.08 9.14
C GLN A 170 0.78 1.28 9.37
N VAL A 171 1.94 1.79 8.95
CA VAL A 171 3.24 1.18 9.28
C VAL A 171 3.51 1.41 10.76
N GLU A 172 3.50 0.32 11.52
CA GLU A 172 3.72 0.31 12.97
C GLU A 172 4.13 -1.09 13.42
N LYS A 173 4.91 -1.22 14.50
CA LYS A 173 5.21 -2.52 15.12
C LYS A 173 3.95 -3.06 15.78
N LYS A 174 3.34 -4.07 15.17
CA LYS A 174 2.07 -4.67 15.63
C LYS A 174 1.74 -5.94 14.86
N GLY A 175 1.08 -6.87 15.52
CA GLY A 175 0.60 -8.10 14.88
C GLY A 175 -0.26 -7.82 13.64
N GLY A 176 0.05 -8.50 12.53
CA GLY A 176 -0.58 -8.29 11.22
C GLY A 176 -0.15 -7.01 10.50
N ARG A 177 0.87 -6.34 11.00
CA ARG A 177 1.56 -5.19 10.41
C ARG A 177 3.06 -5.50 10.32
N VAL A 178 3.94 -4.65 10.88
CA VAL A 178 5.34 -4.98 11.07
C VAL A 178 5.48 -5.77 12.37
N ASP A 179 5.40 -7.10 12.24
CA ASP A 179 5.35 -8.03 13.38
C ASP A 179 6.74 -8.54 13.72
N ILE A 180 7.62 -7.60 14.11
CA ILE A 180 8.97 -7.89 14.59
C ILE A 180 8.95 -8.24 16.07
N GLU A 181 9.95 -9.02 16.54
CA GLU A 181 10.14 -9.36 17.94
C GLU A 181 10.30 -8.12 18.83
N ASP A 182 10.15 -8.27 20.13
CA ASP A 182 10.21 -7.16 21.07
C ASP A 182 11.61 -6.53 21.18
N ASP A 183 12.66 -7.25 20.81
CA ASP A 183 14.03 -6.75 20.70
C ASP A 183 14.39 -6.23 19.29
N GLY A 184 13.41 -6.20 18.37
CA GLY A 184 13.58 -5.70 17.02
C GLY A 184 13.55 -4.17 16.95
N PHE A 185 13.87 -3.63 15.77
CA PHE A 185 13.89 -2.18 15.53
C PHE A 185 13.11 -1.85 14.28
N LEU A 186 12.31 -0.78 14.34
CA LEU A 186 11.66 -0.17 13.19
C LEU A 186 12.11 1.29 13.08
N PHE A 187 12.69 1.65 11.97
CA PHE A 187 13.11 3.01 11.70
C PHE A 187 12.81 3.41 10.25
N GLU A 188 12.67 4.69 10.00
CA GLU A 188 12.30 5.27 8.72
C GLU A 188 13.42 6.15 8.19
N ASN A 189 13.75 6.04 6.88
CA ASN A 189 14.52 7.08 6.20
C ASN A 189 13.61 8.29 6.00
N ASP A 190 13.85 9.36 6.74
CA ASP A 190 12.91 10.46 6.91
C ASP A 190 13.51 11.81 6.52
N ASN A 191 12.93 12.41 5.49
CA ASN A 191 13.30 13.77 5.06
C ASN A 191 12.73 14.87 5.98
N TYR A 192 11.91 14.51 6.97
CA TYR A 192 11.33 15.42 7.95
C TYR A 192 11.77 15.10 9.38
N PHE A 193 12.95 14.46 9.51
CA PHE A 193 13.55 13.96 10.74
C PHE A 193 13.54 14.97 11.92
N TRP A 194 13.56 16.26 11.63
CA TRP A 194 13.53 17.33 12.66
C TRP A 194 12.17 17.46 13.37
N GLN A 195 11.12 16.80 12.87
CA GLN A 195 9.80 16.76 13.50
C GLN A 195 9.65 15.57 14.45
N GLU A 196 10.61 14.65 14.44
CA GLU A 196 10.59 13.42 15.21
C GLU A 196 11.48 13.54 16.47
N PRO A 197 11.08 12.90 17.59
CA PRO A 197 11.76 13.07 18.87
C PRO A 197 13.17 12.49 18.89
N LEU A 198 13.44 11.43 18.09
CA LEU A 198 14.75 10.80 18.03
C LEU A 198 15.14 10.47 16.60
N ASN A 199 16.30 10.96 16.20
CA ASN A 199 16.85 10.75 14.86
C ASN A 199 18.38 10.61 14.88
N PHE A 200 18.95 10.11 13.79
CA PHE A 200 20.39 10.10 13.52
C PHE A 200 20.68 10.21 12.01
N MET A 201 21.85 10.69 11.69
CA MET A 201 22.36 10.76 10.32
C MET A 201 23.45 9.70 10.13
N THR A 202 23.45 9.04 8.96
CA THR A 202 24.54 8.12 8.56
C THR A 202 25.74 8.89 8.04
N ASP A 203 26.96 8.43 8.38
CA ASP A 203 28.20 9.14 8.07
C ASP A 203 28.55 9.12 6.57
N ARG A 204 28.22 8.03 5.86
CA ARG A 204 28.64 7.84 4.46
C ARG A 204 27.78 8.55 3.42
N ARG A 205 26.43 8.63 3.66
CA ARG A 205 25.46 9.12 2.66
C ARG A 205 24.61 10.27 3.16
N GLU A 206 24.83 10.71 4.40
CA GLU A 206 24.06 11.79 5.03
C GLU A 206 22.54 11.56 5.00
N TYR A 207 22.12 10.28 5.07
CA TYR A 207 20.70 9.94 5.20
C TYR A 207 20.26 10.09 6.65
N TRP A 208 19.11 10.69 6.82
CA TRP A 208 18.47 10.84 8.12
C TRP A 208 17.48 9.70 8.37
N TYR A 209 17.56 9.13 9.58
CA TYR A 209 16.67 8.09 10.05
C TYR A 209 16.01 8.51 11.35
N THR A 210 14.72 8.12 11.51
CA THR A 210 13.93 8.33 12.71
C THR A 210 13.46 6.99 13.25
N PHE A 211 13.44 6.84 14.58
CA PHE A 211 12.96 5.62 15.21
C PHE A 211 11.43 5.62 15.28
N LYS A 212 10.86 4.45 15.00
CA LYS A 212 9.42 4.18 15.12
C LYS A 212 9.15 3.03 16.10
N TYR A 213 10.17 2.22 16.39
CA TYR A 213 10.17 1.23 17.46
C TYR A 213 11.63 0.83 17.78
N PRO A 214 12.03 0.72 19.05
CA PRO A 214 11.29 1.11 20.27
C PRO A 214 10.81 2.56 20.21
N ASP A 215 9.72 2.88 20.96
CA ASP A 215 9.09 4.20 20.88
C ASP A 215 9.90 5.27 21.63
N PRO A 216 10.43 6.28 20.95
CA PRO A 216 11.18 7.34 21.62
C PRO A 216 10.28 8.31 22.42
N GLU A 217 8.98 8.42 22.10
CA GLU A 217 8.04 9.26 22.86
C GLU A 217 7.77 8.67 24.25
N ASP A 218 7.72 7.34 24.35
CA ASP A 218 7.55 6.62 25.62
C ASP A 218 8.87 6.45 26.39
N GLY A 219 9.99 6.92 25.83
CA GLY A 219 11.32 6.82 26.44
C GLY A 219 11.93 5.42 26.38
N GLU A 220 11.41 4.53 25.57
CA GLU A 220 11.93 3.17 25.36
C GLU A 220 13.31 3.16 24.69
N ILE A 221 13.65 4.24 23.98
CA ILE A 221 14.96 4.47 23.36
C ILE A 221 15.31 5.96 23.45
N VAL A 222 16.56 6.25 23.81
CA VAL A 222 17.06 7.63 23.90
C VAL A 222 18.41 7.79 23.21
N ALA A 223 18.75 9.02 22.80
CA ALA A 223 20.03 9.30 22.17
C ALA A 223 21.21 8.91 23.05
N GLY A 224 22.13 8.12 22.50
CA GLY A 224 23.35 7.68 23.16
C GLY A 224 23.23 6.43 24.02
N ASP A 225 22.06 5.82 24.16
CA ASP A 225 21.94 4.49 24.77
C ASP A 225 22.55 3.37 23.91
N GLU A 226 22.57 2.15 24.44
CA GLU A 226 23.18 1.00 23.77
C GLU A 226 22.44 0.68 22.45
N ASN A 227 21.12 0.66 22.47
CA ASN A 227 20.29 0.37 21.30
C ASN A 227 20.43 1.42 20.21
N TYR A 228 20.39 2.70 20.58
CA TYR A 228 20.62 3.80 19.65
C TYR A 228 22.00 3.70 18.99
N ASN A 229 23.06 3.47 19.79
CA ASN A 229 24.42 3.36 19.29
C ASN A 229 24.63 2.12 18.42
N PHE A 230 23.97 1.00 18.77
CA PHE A 230 24.00 -0.22 17.98
C PHE A 230 23.41 0.03 16.57
N ILE A 231 22.21 0.58 16.49
CA ILE A 231 21.55 0.85 15.21
C ILE A 231 22.33 1.88 14.38
N LYS A 232 22.78 2.97 14.99
CA LYS A 232 23.60 3.99 14.29
C LYS A 232 24.90 3.35 13.75
N GLY A 233 25.57 2.51 14.52
CA GLY A 233 26.77 1.82 14.07
C GLY A 233 26.51 0.80 12.97
N PHE A 234 25.38 0.10 13.01
CA PHE A 234 24.97 -0.85 11.97
C PHE A 234 24.66 -0.18 10.62
N MET A 235 24.10 1.03 10.66
CA MET A 235 23.71 1.79 9.45
C MET A 235 24.88 2.56 8.80
N ASN A 236 26.00 2.78 9.49
CA ASN A 236 27.22 3.44 9.00
C ASN A 236 28.17 2.49 8.28
#